data_e8c5e3f1d6f8730abde0255e23237a08
#
_entry.id   e8c5e3f1d6f8730abde0255e23237a08
#
_cell.length_a   1.000
_cell.length_b   1.000
_cell.length_c   1.000
_cell.angle_alpha   90.00
_cell.angle_beta   90.00
_cell.angle_gamma   90.00
#
_symmetry.space_group_name_H-M   'P 1'
#
loop_
_entity.id
_entity.type
_entity.pdbx_description
1 polymer ?
#
loop_
_entity_poly.entity_id
_entity_poly.type
_entity_poly.pdbx_seq_one_letter_code
_entity_poly.pdbx_strand_id
1 'polypeptide(L)'
;MQVKKYLFCNCALELKLNEPVLQERYFCKFLDEFQKPDYSFEVIKDDFLPEKTGDCIFDNGENSVYIDGNLEKNYSSHLTGKERFSRDFACRVSDGRLYISEKHQLNEYSIFEGLRLPELLLSKGIGMLHCSFVEYEGQAILFSGNKQVGKSTQAALWEKYKKTLTVNGDRAGLYFKDNVLFAGGIPYCGMSDICENKNMPVRAIICLSQGTENTIKRLSFFDSFIALLGQFHYNTWDKNAVNNITSLASSIVENVPVYGYSCRKDESAVSFLENFLKREA
;
A
#
# COMPACT_ATOMS: atom_id res chain seq x y z
N MET A 1 -0.77 -23.91 18.01
CA MET A 1 -0.79 -22.46 17.70
C MET A 1 0.46 -22.17 16.90
N GLN A 2 0.33 -21.67 15.67
CA GLN A 2 1.43 -21.24 14.82
C GLN A 2 1.62 -19.72 14.99
N VAL A 3 2.87 -19.24 15.05
CA VAL A 3 3.17 -17.81 15.07
C VAL A 3 3.83 -17.44 13.75
N LYS A 4 3.29 -16.39 13.10
CA LYS A 4 3.92 -15.77 11.93
C LYS A 4 4.24 -14.34 12.24
N LYS A 5 5.43 -13.89 11.87
CA LYS A 5 5.94 -12.54 12.10
C LYS A 5 6.23 -11.86 10.78
N TYR A 6 5.73 -10.66 10.60
CA TYR A 6 5.86 -9.87 9.37
C TYR A 6 6.47 -8.51 9.67
N LEU A 7 7.38 -8.09 8.82
CA LEU A 7 7.93 -6.73 8.85
C LEU A 7 7.54 -6.00 7.55
N PHE A 8 6.63 -5.04 7.66
CA PHE A 8 6.21 -4.18 6.56
C PHE A 8 6.84 -2.80 6.76
N CYS A 9 7.76 -2.41 5.88
CA CYS A 9 8.53 -1.19 6.05
C CYS A 9 9.33 -1.21 7.37
N ASN A 10 8.85 -0.53 8.40
CA ASN A 10 9.39 -0.56 9.76
C ASN A 10 8.34 -0.94 10.81
N CYS A 11 7.22 -1.52 10.41
CA CYS A 11 6.15 -1.97 11.29
C CYS A 11 6.21 -3.49 11.47
N ALA A 12 6.43 -3.94 12.70
CA ALA A 12 6.52 -5.33 13.10
C ALA A 12 5.15 -5.86 13.55
N LEU A 13 4.63 -6.87 12.87
CA LEU A 13 3.32 -7.43 13.11
C LEU A 13 3.40 -8.94 13.37
N GLU A 14 2.82 -9.41 14.48
CA GLU A 14 2.77 -10.80 14.89
C GLU A 14 1.34 -11.33 14.77
N LEU A 15 1.18 -12.48 14.11
CA LEU A 15 -0.06 -13.24 14.04
C LEU A 15 0.08 -14.56 14.79
N LYS A 16 -0.82 -14.81 15.73
CA LYS A 16 -0.99 -16.07 16.43
C LYS A 16 -2.16 -16.80 15.82
N LEU A 17 -1.89 -17.90 15.11
CA LEU A 17 -2.84 -18.62 14.30
C LEU A 17 -3.23 -19.93 14.99
N ASN A 18 -4.51 -20.12 15.20
CA ASN A 18 -5.04 -21.36 15.79
C ASN A 18 -5.35 -22.43 14.73
N GLU A 19 -5.44 -22.03 13.45
CA GLU A 19 -5.67 -22.92 12.33
C GLU A 19 -4.64 -22.71 11.21
N PRO A 20 -4.48 -23.69 10.30
CA PRO A 20 -3.63 -23.56 9.12
C PRO A 20 -4.16 -22.44 8.20
N VAL A 21 -3.26 -21.54 7.83
CA VAL A 21 -3.55 -20.43 6.92
C VAL A 21 -2.83 -20.67 5.60
N LEU A 22 -3.57 -20.53 4.49
CA LEU A 22 -2.99 -20.57 3.15
C LEU A 22 -2.01 -19.41 2.99
N GLN A 23 -0.75 -19.77 2.71
CA GLN A 23 0.30 -18.78 2.52
C GLN A 23 0.20 -18.18 1.13
N GLU A 24 0.01 -16.86 1.09
CA GLU A 24 -0.01 -16.11 -0.15
C GLU A 24 1.41 -15.81 -0.64
N ARG A 25 1.60 -15.93 -1.95
CA ARG A 25 2.91 -15.84 -2.63
C ARG A 25 3.73 -14.60 -2.23
N TYR A 26 3.06 -13.47 -1.99
CA TYR A 26 3.76 -12.20 -1.75
C TYR A 26 4.05 -11.95 -0.28
N PHE A 27 3.19 -12.40 0.62
CA PHE A 27 3.36 -12.19 2.06
C PHE A 27 4.59 -12.93 2.61
N CYS A 28 4.97 -14.07 2.04
CA CYS A 28 6.14 -14.82 2.48
C CYS A 28 7.45 -14.02 2.37
N LYS A 29 7.53 -13.03 1.47
CA LYS A 29 8.70 -12.15 1.33
C LYS A 29 8.86 -11.17 2.49
N PHE A 30 7.83 -10.98 3.30
CA PHE A 30 7.81 -10.07 4.44
C PHE A 30 7.89 -10.78 5.78
N LEU A 31 8.06 -12.12 5.78
CA LEU A 31 8.35 -12.85 7.01
C LEU A 31 9.71 -12.42 7.55
N ASP A 32 9.77 -12.16 8.86
CA ASP A 32 10.98 -11.68 9.54
C ASP A 32 10.99 -12.17 10.98
N GLU A 33 12.14 -12.07 11.64
CA GLU A 33 12.29 -12.39 13.06
C GLU A 33 12.59 -11.11 13.85
N PHE A 34 11.77 -10.85 14.84
CA PHE A 34 11.96 -9.72 15.77
C PHE A 34 11.55 -10.12 17.19
N GLN A 35 12.08 -9.41 18.19
CA GLN A 35 11.80 -9.71 19.60
C GLN A 35 10.46 -9.12 20.05
N LYS A 36 10.14 -7.88 19.64
CA LYS A 36 8.96 -7.16 20.09
C LYS A 36 8.15 -6.69 18.89
N PRO A 37 6.88 -7.13 18.75
CA PRO A 37 5.98 -6.62 17.72
C PRO A 37 5.43 -5.23 18.09
N ASP A 38 5.12 -4.44 17.06
CA ASP A 38 4.29 -3.25 17.20
C ASP A 38 2.83 -3.62 17.42
N TYR A 39 2.39 -4.68 16.74
CA TYR A 39 1.05 -5.27 16.87
C TYR A 39 1.14 -6.78 16.99
N SER A 40 0.31 -7.35 17.86
CA SER A 40 0.14 -8.80 18.00
C SER A 40 -1.35 -9.12 18.01
N PHE A 41 -1.78 -9.99 17.09
CA PHE A 41 -3.16 -10.43 16.97
C PHE A 41 -3.27 -11.94 17.05
N GLU A 42 -4.26 -12.41 17.81
CA GLU A 42 -4.74 -13.78 17.74
C GLU A 42 -5.82 -13.86 16.66
N VAL A 43 -5.61 -14.71 15.65
CA VAL A 43 -6.56 -14.91 14.56
C VAL A 43 -7.43 -16.12 14.87
N ILE A 44 -8.71 -15.88 14.98
CA ILE A 44 -9.73 -16.88 15.33
C ILE A 44 -10.69 -17.01 14.15
N LYS A 45 -10.71 -18.19 13.53
CA LYS A 45 -11.74 -18.50 12.53
C LYS A 45 -13.08 -18.69 13.24
N ASP A 46 -14.10 -18.01 12.72
CA ASP A 46 -15.46 -18.13 13.17
C ASP A 46 -16.30 -18.79 12.05
N ASP A 47 -17.11 -19.78 12.39
CA ASP A 47 -17.93 -20.50 11.42
C ASP A 47 -19.18 -19.70 11.04
N PHE A 48 -19.49 -18.64 11.77
CA PHE A 48 -20.68 -17.82 11.56
C PHE A 48 -20.32 -16.41 11.13
N LEU A 49 -20.92 -15.97 10.02
CA LEU A 49 -20.90 -14.55 9.66
C LEU A 49 -21.65 -13.76 10.74
N PRO A 50 -21.06 -12.75 11.37
CA PRO A 50 -21.75 -11.91 12.32
C PRO A 50 -22.92 -11.19 11.61
N GLU A 51 -24.03 -11.01 12.30
CA GLU A 51 -25.16 -10.24 11.79
C GLU A 51 -24.76 -8.77 11.56
N LYS A 52 -25.28 -8.17 10.48
CA LYS A 52 -25.14 -6.74 10.18
C LYS A 52 -26.01 -5.90 11.11
N THR A 53 -25.59 -5.81 12.38
CA THR A 53 -26.24 -4.99 13.41
C THR A 53 -25.38 -3.77 13.76
N GLY A 54 -26.01 -2.72 14.28
CA GLY A 54 -25.36 -1.46 14.60
C GLY A 54 -25.48 -0.41 13.49
N ASP A 55 -24.73 0.67 13.63
CA ASP A 55 -24.73 1.79 12.69
C ASP A 55 -23.86 1.48 11.47
N CYS A 56 -24.41 1.51 10.27
CA CYS A 56 -23.66 1.43 9.04
C CYS A 56 -22.94 2.75 8.78
N ILE A 57 -21.61 2.75 8.91
CA ILE A 57 -20.79 3.95 8.71
C ILE A 57 -20.18 4.03 7.31
N PHE A 58 -20.13 2.89 6.60
CA PHE A 58 -19.65 2.80 5.23
C PHE A 58 -20.31 1.64 4.50
N ASP A 59 -20.71 1.86 3.25
CA ASP A 59 -21.17 0.82 2.32
C ASP A 59 -20.95 1.30 0.88
N ASN A 60 -20.21 0.52 0.09
CA ASN A 60 -20.00 0.76 -1.34
C ASN A 60 -20.53 -0.37 -2.24
N GLY A 61 -21.33 -1.27 -1.68
CA GLY A 61 -21.87 -2.45 -2.35
C GLY A 61 -20.95 -3.67 -2.35
N GLU A 62 -19.63 -3.49 -2.22
CA GLU A 62 -18.64 -4.57 -2.09
C GLU A 62 -18.18 -4.73 -0.64
N ASN A 63 -17.96 -3.60 0.02
CA ASN A 63 -17.52 -3.55 1.41
C ASN A 63 -18.49 -2.73 2.23
N SER A 64 -18.77 -3.19 3.45
CA SER A 64 -19.55 -2.42 4.41
C SER A 64 -18.96 -2.53 5.82
N VAL A 65 -19.06 -1.43 6.58
CA VAL A 65 -18.55 -1.31 7.95
C VAL A 65 -19.70 -0.89 8.87
N TYR A 66 -19.88 -1.65 9.95
CA TYR A 66 -20.89 -1.41 10.97
C TYR A 66 -20.21 -1.22 12.33
N ILE A 67 -20.71 -0.27 13.10
CA ILE A 67 -20.31 -0.05 14.50
C ILE A 67 -21.46 -0.49 15.40
N ASP A 68 -21.17 -1.43 16.29
CA ASP A 68 -22.12 -1.98 17.25
C ASP A 68 -21.53 -1.86 18.67
N GLY A 69 -21.84 -0.78 19.35
CA GLY A 69 -21.19 -0.40 20.60
C GLY A 69 -19.69 -0.14 20.39
N ASN A 70 -18.83 -0.97 20.99
CA ASN A 70 -17.37 -0.90 20.84
C ASN A 70 -16.82 -1.87 19.77
N LEU A 71 -17.72 -2.58 19.06
CA LEU A 71 -17.34 -3.56 18.03
C LEU A 71 -17.41 -2.94 16.67
N GLU A 72 -16.34 -3.04 15.90
CA GLU A 72 -16.33 -2.76 14.48
C GLU A 72 -16.47 -4.08 13.72
N LYS A 73 -17.43 -4.15 12.82
CA LYS A 73 -17.71 -5.30 11.96
C LYS A 73 -17.49 -4.91 10.52
N ASN A 74 -16.59 -5.59 9.84
CA ASN A 74 -16.28 -5.36 8.44
C ASN A 74 -16.78 -6.54 7.61
N TYR A 75 -17.45 -6.24 6.52
CA TYR A 75 -17.96 -7.23 5.56
C TYR A 75 -17.37 -6.92 4.20
N SER A 76 -16.87 -7.93 3.52
CA SER A 76 -16.35 -7.83 2.17
C SER A 76 -16.95 -8.89 1.26
N SER A 77 -17.41 -8.49 0.08
CA SER A 77 -17.87 -9.37 -0.97
C SER A 77 -17.11 -9.04 -2.25
N HIS A 78 -15.93 -9.59 -2.44
CA HIS A 78 -15.16 -9.40 -3.67
C HIS A 78 -15.47 -10.47 -4.71
N LEU A 79 -15.97 -10.03 -5.85
CA LEU A 79 -16.03 -10.83 -7.07
C LEU A 79 -14.71 -10.66 -7.83
N THR A 80 -13.71 -11.50 -7.59
CA THR A 80 -12.43 -11.43 -8.31
C THR A 80 -12.38 -12.41 -9.46
N GLY A 81 -12.14 -11.88 -10.67
CA GLY A 81 -11.61 -12.61 -11.84
C GLY A 81 -12.47 -13.68 -12.49
N LYS A 82 -11.91 -14.37 -13.47
CA LYS A 82 -12.57 -15.42 -14.28
C LYS A 82 -12.83 -16.72 -13.52
N GLU A 83 -12.14 -16.97 -12.43
CA GLU A 83 -12.45 -17.98 -11.44
C GLU A 83 -12.78 -17.24 -10.14
N ARG A 84 -14.05 -16.98 -10.00
CA ARG A 84 -14.65 -16.14 -8.98
C ARG A 84 -14.56 -16.83 -7.62
N PHE A 85 -13.48 -16.60 -6.92
CA PHE A 85 -13.48 -16.80 -5.49
C PHE A 85 -14.30 -15.64 -4.89
N SER A 86 -15.53 -15.93 -4.54
CA SER A 86 -16.29 -15.05 -3.66
C SER A 86 -15.51 -14.98 -2.36
N ARG A 87 -14.77 -13.89 -2.15
CA ARG A 87 -14.13 -13.61 -0.88
C ARG A 87 -15.15 -12.96 0.05
N ASP A 88 -16.21 -13.69 0.32
CA ASP A 88 -17.17 -13.29 1.33
C ASP A 88 -16.55 -13.58 2.69
N PHE A 89 -16.04 -12.56 3.33
CA PHE A 89 -15.63 -12.66 4.72
C PHE A 89 -16.26 -11.52 5.53
N ALA A 90 -16.46 -11.79 6.79
CA ALA A 90 -16.78 -10.78 7.78
C ALA A 90 -15.79 -10.92 8.93
N CYS A 91 -15.40 -9.79 9.51
CA CYS A 91 -14.46 -9.80 10.61
C CYS A 91 -14.83 -8.74 11.63
N ARG A 92 -14.31 -8.94 12.83
CA ARG A 92 -14.30 -7.97 13.92
C ARG A 92 -12.98 -8.03 14.63
N VAL A 93 -12.48 -6.88 15.04
CA VAL A 93 -11.28 -6.79 15.88
C VAL A 93 -11.70 -6.36 17.28
N SER A 94 -11.27 -7.10 18.28
CA SER A 94 -11.50 -6.78 19.69
C SER A 94 -10.36 -7.35 20.53
N ASP A 95 -9.81 -6.55 21.43
CA ASP A 95 -8.83 -6.97 22.44
C ASP A 95 -7.62 -7.75 21.88
N GLY A 96 -7.08 -7.30 20.73
CA GLY A 96 -5.96 -7.97 20.08
C GLY A 96 -6.34 -9.29 19.38
N ARG A 97 -7.64 -9.53 19.17
CA ARG A 97 -8.16 -10.70 18.44
C ARG A 97 -8.86 -10.28 17.17
N LEU A 98 -8.52 -10.95 16.08
CA LEU A 98 -9.27 -10.89 14.84
C LEU A 98 -10.16 -12.13 14.78
N TYR A 99 -11.47 -11.93 14.84
CA TYR A 99 -12.45 -12.94 14.52
C TYR A 99 -12.81 -12.81 13.06
N ILE A 100 -12.56 -13.84 12.27
CA ILE A 100 -12.79 -13.81 10.84
C ILE A 100 -13.64 -15.02 10.42
N SER A 101 -14.74 -14.75 9.75
CA SER A 101 -15.57 -15.76 9.13
C SER A 101 -15.32 -15.73 7.61
N GLU A 102 -14.89 -16.85 7.07
CA GLU A 102 -14.63 -17.04 5.65
C GLU A 102 -15.13 -18.43 5.23
N LYS A 103 -15.85 -18.51 4.10
CA LYS A 103 -16.38 -19.78 3.56
C LYS A 103 -15.26 -20.77 3.13
N HIS A 104 -14.08 -20.23 2.83
CA HIS A 104 -12.94 -21.00 2.35
C HIS A 104 -11.86 -21.13 3.43
N GLN A 105 -10.73 -21.73 3.05
CA GLN A 105 -9.56 -21.76 3.92
C GLN A 105 -9.05 -20.35 4.15
N LEU A 106 -8.78 -19.98 5.40
CA LEU A 106 -8.15 -18.71 5.75
C LEU A 106 -6.85 -18.52 4.96
N ASN A 107 -6.68 -17.31 4.44
CA ASN A 107 -5.47 -16.90 3.74
C ASN A 107 -4.94 -15.58 4.31
N GLU A 108 -3.67 -15.30 4.04
CA GLU A 108 -3.04 -14.09 4.56
C GLU A 108 -3.69 -12.82 4.05
N TYR A 109 -4.20 -12.83 2.81
CA TYR A 109 -4.87 -11.66 2.24
C TYR A 109 -6.12 -11.29 3.04
N SER A 110 -7.03 -12.25 3.30
CA SER A 110 -8.25 -11.98 4.07
C SER A 110 -7.96 -11.56 5.52
N ILE A 111 -6.91 -12.12 6.14
CA ILE A 111 -6.47 -11.71 7.48
C ILE A 111 -6.04 -10.25 7.48
N PHE A 112 -5.16 -9.84 6.56
CA PHE A 112 -4.65 -8.47 6.52
C PHE A 112 -5.68 -7.45 6.04
N GLU A 113 -6.62 -7.85 5.18
CA GLU A 113 -7.81 -7.04 4.88
C GLU A 113 -8.70 -6.86 6.13
N GLY A 114 -8.93 -7.95 6.86
CA GLY A 114 -9.71 -7.91 8.09
C GLY A 114 -9.08 -7.06 9.18
N LEU A 115 -7.76 -7.06 9.30
CA LEU A 115 -6.99 -6.19 10.19
C LEU A 115 -6.89 -4.75 9.67
N ARG A 116 -7.33 -4.48 8.44
CA ARG A 116 -7.15 -3.18 7.77
C ARG A 116 -5.68 -2.75 7.80
N LEU A 117 -4.82 -3.58 7.19
CA LEU A 117 -3.36 -3.32 7.19
C LEU A 117 -2.98 -1.88 6.80
N PRO A 118 -3.63 -1.21 5.82
CA PRO A 118 -3.32 0.19 5.51
C PRO A 118 -3.45 1.14 6.71
N GLU A 119 -4.49 0.97 7.52
CA GLU A 119 -4.74 1.79 8.70
C GLU A 119 -3.78 1.47 9.85
N LEU A 120 -3.44 0.18 10.03
CA LEU A 120 -2.41 -0.22 11.00
C LEU A 120 -1.06 0.40 10.63
N LEU A 121 -0.67 0.35 9.37
CA LEU A 121 0.54 1.00 8.87
C LEU A 121 0.47 2.51 9.05
N LEU A 122 -0.65 3.14 8.70
CA LEU A 122 -0.84 4.58 8.80
C LEU A 122 -0.79 5.07 10.25
N SER A 123 -1.28 4.29 11.22
CA SER A 123 -1.15 4.63 12.65
C SER A 123 0.30 4.59 13.15
N LYS A 124 1.21 3.99 12.38
CA LYS A 124 2.67 4.02 12.57
C LYS A 124 3.37 5.05 11.67
N GLY A 125 2.60 5.93 11.03
CA GLY A 125 3.14 6.94 10.13
C GLY A 125 3.58 6.40 8.76
N ILE A 126 3.10 5.22 8.37
CA ILE A 126 3.40 4.59 7.07
C ILE A 126 2.18 4.72 6.17
N GLY A 127 2.21 5.60 5.17
CA GLY A 127 1.14 5.76 4.19
C GLY A 127 1.35 4.88 2.96
N MET A 128 0.31 4.20 2.48
CA MET A 128 0.36 3.41 1.24
C MET A 128 0.04 4.29 0.03
N LEU A 129 1.04 4.56 -0.81
CA LEU A 129 0.90 5.33 -2.04
C LEU A 129 0.70 4.40 -3.24
N HIS A 130 -0.29 4.67 -4.09
CA HIS A 130 -0.49 4.01 -5.38
C HIS A 130 0.54 4.51 -6.40
N CYS A 131 1.58 3.71 -6.63
CA CYS A 131 2.69 4.04 -7.51
C CYS A 131 3.39 2.77 -8.01
N SER A 132 4.15 2.88 -9.09
CA SER A 132 5.19 1.90 -9.40
C SER A 132 6.49 2.36 -8.76
N PHE A 133 7.09 1.50 -7.95
CA PHE A 133 8.29 1.75 -7.16
C PHE A 133 9.52 1.12 -7.81
N VAL A 134 10.44 1.95 -8.26
CA VAL A 134 11.68 1.55 -8.95
C VAL A 134 12.89 1.92 -8.11
N GLU A 135 13.83 0.97 -7.94
CA GLU A 135 15.14 1.20 -7.35
C GLU A 135 16.10 1.75 -8.43
N TYR A 136 16.68 2.90 -8.19
CA TYR A 136 17.69 3.48 -9.04
C TYR A 136 18.82 4.10 -8.19
N GLU A 137 20.06 3.62 -8.37
CA GLU A 137 21.26 4.06 -7.61
C GLU A 137 21.06 4.03 -6.09
N GLY A 138 20.37 2.99 -5.57
CA GLY A 138 20.10 2.82 -4.14
C GLY A 138 18.98 3.71 -3.57
N GLN A 139 18.26 4.42 -4.41
CA GLN A 139 17.16 5.31 -4.05
C GLN A 139 15.87 4.93 -4.80
N ALA A 140 14.74 5.34 -4.24
CA ALA A 140 13.43 5.12 -4.83
C ALA A 140 13.03 6.24 -5.79
N ILE A 141 12.62 5.87 -7.00
CA ILE A 141 11.83 6.71 -7.90
C ILE A 141 10.40 6.15 -7.89
N LEU A 142 9.43 6.99 -7.52
CA LEU A 142 8.03 6.60 -7.42
C LEU A 142 7.23 7.22 -8.56
N PHE A 143 6.77 6.38 -9.49
CA PHE A 143 5.87 6.82 -10.56
C PHE A 143 4.42 6.73 -10.09
N SER A 144 3.79 7.87 -9.86
CA SER A 144 2.43 7.99 -9.35
C SER A 144 1.49 8.67 -10.36
N GLY A 145 0.19 8.61 -10.11
CA GLY A 145 -0.85 9.21 -10.94
C GLY A 145 -2.03 8.27 -11.19
N ASN A 146 -3.01 8.72 -11.94
CA ASN A 146 -4.27 8.03 -12.17
C ASN A 146 -4.10 6.63 -12.78
N LYS A 147 -5.14 5.81 -12.65
CA LYS A 147 -5.18 4.49 -13.31
C LYS A 147 -4.92 4.65 -14.81
N GLN A 148 -4.11 3.74 -15.39
CA GLN A 148 -3.75 3.70 -16.81
C GLN A 148 -2.90 4.87 -17.32
N VAL A 149 -2.37 5.73 -16.47
CA VAL A 149 -1.50 6.85 -16.90
C VAL A 149 -0.14 6.41 -17.45
N GLY A 150 0.31 5.20 -17.11
CA GLY A 150 1.57 4.64 -17.62
C GLY A 150 2.62 4.34 -16.54
N LYS A 151 2.24 4.25 -15.25
CA LYS A 151 3.16 3.93 -14.15
C LYS A 151 3.98 2.66 -14.42
N SER A 152 3.31 1.53 -14.63
CA SER A 152 3.98 0.25 -14.90
C SER A 152 4.76 0.27 -16.24
N THR A 153 4.32 1.06 -17.21
CA THR A 153 5.06 1.26 -18.46
C THR A 153 6.39 1.97 -18.22
N GLN A 154 6.39 3.04 -17.40
CA GLN A 154 7.63 3.74 -17.05
C GLN A 154 8.56 2.83 -16.24
N ALA A 155 8.06 2.08 -15.26
CA ALA A 155 8.87 1.12 -14.52
C ALA A 155 9.54 0.09 -15.46
N ALA A 156 8.79 -0.49 -16.40
CA ALA A 156 9.31 -1.44 -17.38
C ALA A 156 10.35 -0.81 -18.34
N LEU A 157 10.17 0.46 -18.72
CA LEU A 157 11.15 1.17 -19.54
C LEU A 157 12.45 1.42 -18.77
N TRP A 158 12.37 1.79 -17.49
CA TRP A 158 13.54 1.95 -16.64
C TRP A 158 14.28 0.62 -16.44
N GLU A 159 13.57 -0.47 -16.19
CA GLU A 159 14.15 -1.81 -16.13
C GLU A 159 14.86 -2.19 -17.43
N LYS A 160 14.22 -1.94 -18.57
CA LYS A 160 14.76 -2.24 -19.90
C LYS A 160 16.05 -1.45 -20.20
N TYR A 161 16.05 -0.13 -19.98
CA TYR A 161 17.12 0.76 -20.44
C TYR A 161 18.15 1.12 -19.38
N LYS A 162 17.79 1.02 -18.09
CA LYS A 162 18.69 1.32 -16.96
C LYS A 162 19.02 0.11 -16.09
N LYS A 163 18.42 -1.05 -16.39
CA LYS A 163 18.62 -2.28 -15.60
C LYS A 163 18.24 -2.09 -14.13
N THR A 164 17.27 -1.24 -13.87
CA THR A 164 16.73 -1.01 -12.54
C THR A 164 15.88 -2.18 -12.08
N LEU A 165 15.65 -2.26 -10.78
CA LEU A 165 14.71 -3.21 -10.20
C LEU A 165 13.38 -2.51 -9.93
N THR A 166 12.27 -3.06 -10.42
CA THR A 166 10.94 -2.71 -9.93
C THR A 166 10.72 -3.42 -8.60
N VAL A 167 10.65 -2.65 -7.51
CA VAL A 167 10.41 -3.18 -6.16
C VAL A 167 8.95 -3.54 -5.96
N ASN A 168 8.04 -2.68 -6.43
CA ASN A 168 6.61 -2.96 -6.43
C ASN A 168 5.94 -2.26 -7.61
N GLY A 169 5.06 -2.96 -8.31
CA GLY A 169 4.42 -2.44 -9.51
C GLY A 169 3.13 -1.65 -9.27
N ASP A 170 2.62 -1.62 -8.04
CA ASP A 170 1.32 -1.02 -7.73
C ASP A 170 1.32 -0.07 -6.52
N ARG A 171 2.09 -0.37 -5.46
CA ARG A 171 2.07 0.39 -4.21
C ARG A 171 3.43 0.44 -3.52
N ALA A 172 3.64 1.50 -2.73
CA ALA A 172 4.77 1.62 -1.81
C ALA A 172 4.30 2.12 -0.44
N GLY A 173 4.91 1.64 0.63
CA GLY A 173 4.76 2.21 1.97
C GLY A 173 5.73 3.39 2.14
N LEU A 174 5.21 4.59 2.41
CA LEU A 174 6.00 5.80 2.62
C LEU A 174 6.06 6.16 4.09
N TYR A 175 7.25 6.37 4.63
CA TYR A 175 7.44 6.72 6.02
C TYR A 175 8.73 7.49 6.23
N PHE A 176 8.77 8.30 7.29
CA PHE A 176 10.00 9.00 7.70
C PHE A 176 10.81 8.16 8.68
N LYS A 177 12.11 8.12 8.46
CA LYS A 177 13.12 7.59 9.37
C LYS A 177 14.28 8.59 9.44
N ASP A 178 14.60 9.06 10.65
CA ASP A 178 15.67 10.05 10.88
C ASP A 178 15.54 11.29 9.97
N ASN A 179 14.32 11.80 9.81
CA ASN A 179 13.91 12.91 8.92
C ASN A 179 14.13 12.65 7.42
N VAL A 180 14.44 11.45 7.01
CA VAL A 180 14.54 11.05 5.60
C VAL A 180 13.28 10.27 5.21
N LEU A 181 12.67 10.59 4.08
CA LEU A 181 11.55 9.82 3.55
C LEU A 181 12.07 8.52 2.93
N PHE A 182 11.53 7.39 3.38
CA PHE A 182 11.76 6.08 2.81
C PHE A 182 10.53 5.57 2.06
N ALA A 183 10.77 4.81 1.01
CA ALA A 183 9.79 3.95 0.37
C ALA A 183 10.13 2.49 0.71
N GLY A 184 9.14 1.75 1.14
CA GLY A 184 9.23 0.32 1.40
C GLY A 184 8.28 -0.50 0.52
N GLY A 185 8.71 -1.69 0.13
CA GLY A 185 7.84 -2.67 -0.48
C GLY A 185 6.76 -3.12 0.49
N ILE A 186 5.60 -3.47 -0.06
CA ILE A 186 4.45 -4.01 0.68
C ILE A 186 3.83 -5.17 -0.11
N PRO A 187 3.09 -6.11 0.52
CA PRO A 187 2.63 -7.33 -0.16
C PRO A 187 1.49 -7.12 -1.15
N TYR A 188 1.07 -5.88 -1.39
CA TYR A 188 0.04 -5.54 -2.37
C TYR A 188 0.68 -5.05 -3.67
N CYS A 189 0.64 -5.86 -4.71
CA CYS A 189 1.28 -5.58 -6.01
C CYS A 189 0.32 -5.44 -7.19
N GLY A 190 -0.99 -5.50 -6.92
CA GLY A 190 -2.02 -5.41 -7.96
C GLY A 190 -1.84 -6.47 -9.05
N MET A 191 -2.05 -6.09 -10.30
CA MET A 191 -1.89 -6.98 -11.46
C MET A 191 -0.43 -7.10 -11.95
N SER A 192 0.52 -6.41 -11.33
CA SER A 192 1.92 -6.43 -11.78
C SER A 192 2.66 -7.71 -11.40
N ASP A 193 2.19 -8.41 -10.36
CA ASP A 193 2.84 -9.56 -9.75
C ASP A 193 4.28 -9.29 -9.25
N ILE A 194 4.65 -8.01 -9.15
CA ILE A 194 5.99 -7.57 -8.73
C ILE A 194 5.91 -7.00 -7.32
N CYS A 195 6.58 -7.67 -6.37
CA CYS A 195 6.63 -7.28 -4.98
C CYS A 195 7.92 -7.79 -4.34
N GLU A 196 8.75 -6.89 -3.83
CA GLU A 196 9.98 -7.20 -3.11
C GLU A 196 10.00 -6.50 -1.75
N ASN A 197 10.54 -7.16 -0.72
CA ASN A 197 10.75 -6.56 0.60
C ASN A 197 12.05 -5.76 0.62
N LYS A 198 11.99 -4.54 0.08
CA LYS A 198 13.12 -3.59 0.07
C LYS A 198 12.67 -2.23 0.55
N ASN A 199 13.54 -1.56 1.30
CA ASN A 199 13.33 -0.21 1.81
C ASN A 199 14.50 0.68 1.42
N MET A 200 14.23 1.88 0.92
CA MET A 200 15.28 2.83 0.51
C MET A 200 14.80 4.28 0.57
N PRO A 201 15.73 5.25 0.67
CA PRO A 201 15.40 6.67 0.64
C PRO A 201 14.70 7.05 -0.67
N VAL A 202 13.71 7.94 -0.59
CA VAL A 202 13.01 8.46 -1.77
C VAL A 202 13.83 9.59 -2.40
N ARG A 203 14.17 9.42 -3.68
CA ARG A 203 14.82 10.46 -4.49
C ARG A 203 13.82 11.47 -5.01
N ALA A 204 12.71 10.99 -5.58
CA ALA A 204 11.66 11.82 -6.14
C ALA A 204 10.34 11.07 -6.30
N ILE A 205 9.24 11.82 -6.28
CA ILE A 205 7.91 11.35 -6.64
C ILE A 205 7.52 11.99 -7.97
N ILE A 206 7.19 11.18 -8.96
CA ILE A 206 6.93 11.57 -10.34
C ILE A 206 5.45 11.34 -10.65
N CYS A 207 4.68 12.42 -10.66
CA CYS A 207 3.27 12.41 -11.06
C CYS A 207 3.18 12.41 -12.58
N LEU A 208 2.80 11.27 -13.15
CA LEU A 208 2.78 11.04 -14.59
C LEU A 208 1.56 11.66 -15.27
N SER A 209 1.75 12.14 -16.48
CA SER A 209 0.72 12.37 -17.48
C SER A 209 1.19 11.87 -18.85
N GLN A 210 0.25 11.53 -19.73
CA GLN A 210 0.59 11.12 -21.09
C GLN A 210 0.82 12.35 -21.97
N GLY A 211 1.88 12.33 -22.76
CA GLY A 211 2.25 13.39 -23.68
C GLY A 211 2.96 12.90 -24.93
N THR A 212 2.98 13.75 -25.94
CA THR A 212 3.75 13.55 -27.19
C THR A 212 5.20 14.01 -27.06
N GLU A 213 5.50 14.77 -26.02
CA GLU A 213 6.83 15.30 -25.68
C GLU A 213 7.15 15.03 -24.22
N ASN A 214 8.44 14.97 -23.91
CA ASN A 214 8.93 14.81 -22.55
C ASN A 214 9.12 16.19 -21.91
N THR A 215 8.27 16.53 -20.96
CA THR A 215 8.35 17.78 -20.19
C THR A 215 8.17 17.50 -18.71
N ILE A 216 9.00 18.15 -17.89
CA ILE A 216 8.95 17.99 -16.43
C ILE A 216 8.94 19.36 -15.76
N LYS A 217 8.17 19.47 -14.69
CA LYS A 217 8.15 20.66 -13.83
C LYS A 217 8.03 20.25 -12.37
N ARG A 218 8.68 20.95 -11.48
CA ARG A 218 8.42 20.83 -10.05
C ARG A 218 7.00 21.32 -9.76
N LEU A 219 6.21 20.55 -9.05
CA LEU A 219 4.87 20.96 -8.64
C LEU A 219 4.95 21.94 -7.47
N SER A 220 3.96 22.81 -7.37
CA SER A 220 3.77 23.66 -6.18
C SER A 220 3.45 22.78 -4.97
N PHE A 221 3.56 23.34 -3.75
CA PHE A 221 3.16 22.63 -2.53
C PHE A 221 1.72 22.11 -2.66
N PHE A 222 0.80 22.98 -3.05
CA PHE A 222 -0.62 22.63 -3.15
C PHE A 222 -0.90 21.57 -4.21
N ASP A 223 -0.33 21.72 -5.42
CA ASP A 223 -0.50 20.71 -6.49
C ASP A 223 0.09 19.36 -6.08
N SER A 224 1.24 19.36 -5.43
CA SER A 224 1.89 18.14 -4.91
C SER A 224 1.01 17.47 -3.86
N PHE A 225 0.51 18.25 -2.90
CA PHE A 225 -0.33 17.76 -1.83
C PHE A 225 -1.61 17.09 -2.36
N ILE A 226 -2.34 17.76 -3.26
CA ILE A 226 -3.56 17.22 -3.87
C ILE A 226 -3.25 15.97 -4.69
N ALA A 227 -2.16 16.00 -5.49
CA ALA A 227 -1.76 14.86 -6.31
C ALA A 227 -1.44 13.62 -5.45
N LEU A 228 -0.74 13.79 -4.32
CA LEU A 228 -0.39 12.68 -3.42
C LEU A 228 -1.60 12.20 -2.64
N LEU A 229 -2.39 13.11 -2.07
CA LEU A 229 -3.55 12.75 -1.25
C LEU A 229 -4.55 11.90 -2.05
N GLY A 230 -4.75 12.22 -3.33
CA GLY A 230 -5.61 11.44 -4.24
C GLY A 230 -5.06 10.06 -4.64
N GLN A 231 -3.80 9.75 -4.30
CA GLN A 231 -3.17 8.45 -4.61
C GLN A 231 -2.86 7.62 -3.36
N PHE A 232 -3.01 8.18 -2.17
CA PHE A 232 -2.89 7.39 -0.95
C PHE A 232 -4.12 6.50 -0.74
N HIS A 233 -3.87 5.31 -0.21
CA HIS A 233 -4.92 4.38 0.19
C HIS A 233 -5.21 4.53 1.68
N TYR A 234 -6.41 4.98 2.02
CA TYR A 234 -6.89 5.15 3.39
C TYR A 234 -8.43 5.17 3.44
N ASN A 235 -8.99 4.90 4.61
CA ASN A 235 -10.44 4.92 4.81
C ASN A 235 -10.95 6.34 5.09
N THR A 236 -11.75 6.87 4.19
CA THR A 236 -12.25 8.26 4.26
C THR A 236 -13.31 8.47 5.36
N TRP A 237 -13.92 7.42 5.87
CA TRP A 237 -14.85 7.49 7.00
C TRP A 237 -14.15 7.51 8.37
N ASP A 238 -12.87 7.13 8.44
CA ASP A 238 -12.08 7.16 9.65
C ASP A 238 -11.37 8.52 9.78
N LYS A 239 -11.83 9.34 10.73
CA LYS A 239 -11.25 10.67 10.97
C LYS A 239 -9.76 10.63 11.32
N ASN A 240 -9.33 9.59 12.05
CA ASN A 240 -7.92 9.44 12.41
C ASN A 240 -7.08 9.12 11.17
N ALA A 241 -7.56 8.23 10.30
CA ALA A 241 -6.91 7.93 9.03
C ALA A 241 -6.80 9.18 8.15
N VAL A 242 -7.87 9.97 8.04
CA VAL A 242 -7.87 11.24 7.28
C VAL A 242 -6.85 12.23 7.86
N ASN A 243 -6.81 12.42 9.17
CA ASN A 243 -5.86 13.33 9.81
C ASN A 243 -4.41 12.86 9.62
N ASN A 244 -4.14 11.58 9.84
CA ASN A 244 -2.79 11.01 9.74
C ASN A 244 -2.26 11.10 8.30
N ILE A 245 -3.09 10.76 7.30
CA ILE A 245 -2.64 10.82 5.90
C ILE A 245 -2.44 12.25 5.42
N THR A 246 -3.28 13.19 5.86
CA THR A 246 -3.15 14.62 5.55
C THR A 246 -1.83 15.15 6.12
N SER A 247 -1.51 14.84 7.38
CA SER A 247 -0.25 15.23 8.02
C SER A 247 0.97 14.61 7.33
N LEU A 248 0.90 13.32 6.99
CA LEU A 248 1.97 12.64 6.27
C LEU A 248 2.20 13.23 4.87
N ALA A 249 1.12 13.47 4.12
CA ALA A 249 1.21 14.06 2.78
C ALA A 249 1.82 15.47 2.82
N SER A 250 1.45 16.30 3.80
CA SER A 250 2.05 17.61 4.02
C SER A 250 3.55 17.52 4.29
N SER A 251 3.95 16.65 5.23
CA SER A 251 5.36 16.43 5.55
C SER A 251 6.16 15.90 4.34
N ILE A 252 5.58 15.04 3.52
CA ILE A 252 6.25 14.54 2.30
C ILE A 252 6.52 15.69 1.34
N VAL A 253 5.52 16.53 1.06
CA VAL A 253 5.64 17.65 0.09
C VAL A 253 6.64 18.70 0.54
N GLU A 254 6.79 18.92 1.86
CA GLU A 254 7.78 19.83 2.43
C GLU A 254 9.22 19.34 2.28
N ASN A 255 9.43 18.02 2.31
CA ASN A 255 10.76 17.43 2.43
C ASN A 255 11.26 16.73 1.16
N VAL A 256 10.37 16.36 0.23
CA VAL A 256 10.75 15.60 -0.98
C VAL A 256 10.19 16.27 -2.23
N PRO A 257 11.00 16.40 -3.30
CA PRO A 257 10.52 17.00 -4.54
C PRO A 257 9.48 16.12 -5.22
N VAL A 258 8.37 16.74 -5.62
CA VAL A 258 7.31 16.13 -6.41
C VAL A 258 7.28 16.82 -7.77
N TYR A 259 7.35 16.02 -8.83
CA TYR A 259 7.39 16.52 -10.20
C TYR A 259 6.18 16.06 -11.00
N GLY A 260 5.59 16.96 -11.78
CA GLY A 260 4.67 16.61 -12.85
C GLY A 260 5.47 16.29 -14.12
N TYR A 261 5.32 15.08 -14.64
CA TYR A 261 6.04 14.61 -15.80
C TYR A 261 5.08 14.15 -16.91
N SER A 262 5.00 14.94 -17.97
CA SER A 262 4.36 14.55 -19.22
C SER A 262 5.39 13.83 -20.08
N CYS A 263 5.11 12.60 -20.50
CA CYS A 263 6.15 11.79 -21.14
C CYS A 263 5.64 10.87 -22.25
N ARG A 264 6.57 10.54 -23.14
CA ARG A 264 6.44 9.51 -24.17
C ARG A 264 6.55 8.11 -23.53
N LYS A 265 6.27 7.09 -24.35
CA LYS A 265 6.38 5.67 -23.94
C LYS A 265 7.57 4.98 -24.62
N ASP A 266 8.73 5.63 -24.59
CA ASP A 266 9.94 5.15 -25.25
C ASP A 266 11.21 5.48 -24.44
N GLU A 267 12.39 5.10 -24.93
CA GLU A 267 13.69 5.32 -24.32
C GLU A 267 13.97 6.80 -24.02
N SER A 268 13.46 7.71 -24.88
CA SER A 268 13.69 9.14 -24.69
C SER A 268 13.12 9.67 -23.38
N ALA A 269 12.01 9.07 -22.89
CA ALA A 269 11.43 9.43 -21.62
C ALA A 269 12.35 9.05 -20.46
N VAL A 270 12.97 7.86 -20.50
CA VAL A 270 13.90 7.40 -19.47
C VAL A 270 15.14 8.31 -19.43
N SER A 271 15.75 8.55 -20.58
CA SER A 271 16.96 9.37 -20.69
C SER A 271 16.71 10.82 -20.28
N PHE A 272 15.55 11.38 -20.63
CA PHE A 272 15.16 12.73 -20.23
C PHE A 272 15.01 12.85 -18.71
N LEU A 273 14.26 11.95 -18.08
CA LEU A 273 14.05 11.98 -16.63
C LEU A 273 15.35 11.70 -15.86
N GLU A 274 16.18 10.75 -16.30
CA GLU A 274 17.48 10.49 -15.68
C GLU A 274 18.38 11.72 -15.69
N ASN A 275 18.52 12.37 -16.85
CA ASN A 275 19.34 13.58 -16.98
C ASN A 275 18.81 14.72 -16.11
N PHE A 276 17.49 14.84 -15.98
CA PHE A 276 16.87 15.81 -15.09
C PHE A 276 17.21 15.51 -13.63
N LEU A 277 16.99 14.28 -13.17
CA LEU A 277 17.27 13.90 -11.78
C LEU A 277 18.76 14.00 -11.40
N LYS A 278 19.67 13.81 -12.34
CA LYS A 278 21.11 14.01 -12.13
C LYS A 278 21.51 15.49 -11.97
N ARG A 279 20.72 16.42 -12.50
CA ARG A 279 20.97 17.87 -12.35
C ARG A 279 20.37 18.44 -11.07
N GLU A 280 19.33 17.82 -10.56
CA GLU A 280 18.64 18.22 -9.31
C GLU A 280 19.30 17.60 -8.05
N ALA A 281 20.25 16.68 -8.22
CA ALA A 281 21.03 16.06 -7.15
C ALA A 281 22.21 16.97 -6.76
#